data_ecebde17dbd47660854a641067ef9bd6
#
_entry.id   ecebde17dbd47660854a641067ef9bd6
#
_cell.length_a   1.000
_cell.length_b   1.000
_cell.length_c   1.000
_cell.angle_alpha   90.00
_cell.angle_beta   90.00
_cell.angle_gamma   90.00
#
_symmetry.space_group_name_H-M   'P 1'
#
loop_
_entity.id
_entity.type
_entity.pdbx_description
1 polymer ?
#
loop_
_entity_poly.entity_id
_entity_poly.type
_entity_poly.pdbx_seq_one_letter_code
_entity_poly.pdbx_strand_id
1 'polypeptide(L)'
;TPEIHTPVPVGQGQHGTAKWLNKKDFDKVFDSVIIDSKKLMEGKEHIPAGGLVIGKEDIKKSFFSRKIKEKIYLITKDLHALIIGATRSGKTRNVVIETITMLILAGENVFIPDLKGEIRDYTEDTAKRCGYETICINFINPYESDRKNFLEPIVQALRRKDISRAIEETWSLVSQLVGEPPEHGDKLWNDGEAATLAASIMAVCYDNQDHPEYQNLTNVFYFITEMCSEYRGALPLQFYIDSLPEDHPAKILLAATKVAAMRTRSSFYVSAIMTLKLLTIPAINQMTNASDFDIEKLIEEGKKVIVYLCLPARDKTYFPLASLVLRQLSDLI
;
A
#
# COMPACT_ATOMS: atom_id res chain seq x y z
N THR A 1 -38.07 -19.36 0.76
CA THR A 1 -36.65 -19.41 0.43
C THR A 1 -36.47 -20.29 -0.79
N PRO A 2 -35.86 -19.86 -1.88
CA PRO A 2 -35.58 -20.74 -2.99
C PRO A 2 -34.66 -21.87 -2.53
N GLU A 3 -35.06 -23.12 -2.73
CA GLU A 3 -34.20 -24.26 -2.49
C GLU A 3 -33.10 -24.27 -3.54
N ILE A 4 -31.85 -24.25 -3.07
CA ILE A 4 -30.70 -24.44 -3.96
C ILE A 4 -30.56 -25.94 -4.18
N HIS A 5 -31.02 -26.41 -5.32
CA HIS A 5 -30.79 -27.78 -5.72
C HIS A 5 -29.35 -27.98 -6.13
N THR A 6 -28.68 -28.97 -5.57
CA THR A 6 -27.37 -29.41 -6.06
C THR A 6 -27.47 -29.77 -7.55
N PRO A 7 -26.58 -29.31 -8.42
CA PRO A 7 -26.64 -29.69 -9.83
C PRO A 7 -26.60 -31.21 -9.99
N VAL A 8 -27.57 -31.75 -10.70
CA VAL A 8 -27.57 -33.17 -11.06
C VAL A 8 -26.47 -33.38 -12.11
N PRO A 9 -25.57 -34.37 -11.93
CA PRO A 9 -24.54 -34.64 -12.94
C PRO A 9 -25.17 -34.94 -14.29
N VAL A 10 -24.92 -34.16 -15.30
CA VAL A 10 -25.36 -34.46 -16.66
C VAL A 10 -24.42 -35.55 -17.21
N GLY A 11 -24.93 -36.78 -17.35
CA GLY A 11 -24.17 -38.01 -17.52
C GLY A 11 -23.34 -38.18 -18.78
N GLN A 12 -23.18 -37.13 -19.63
CA GLN A 12 -22.48 -37.24 -20.92
C GLN A 12 -21.27 -36.31 -21.10
N GLY A 13 -20.84 -35.58 -20.04
CA GLY A 13 -19.61 -34.77 -20.10
C GLY A 13 -19.65 -33.58 -21.09
N GLN A 14 -20.80 -33.24 -21.68
CA GLN A 14 -20.94 -32.16 -22.67
C GLN A 14 -20.60 -30.76 -22.08
N HIS A 15 -20.68 -30.58 -20.77
CA HIS A 15 -20.38 -29.34 -20.07
C HIS A 15 -19.25 -29.49 -19.04
N GLY A 16 -18.45 -30.53 -19.13
CA GLY A 16 -17.37 -30.85 -18.23
C GLY A 16 -17.69 -31.96 -17.23
N THR A 17 -16.65 -32.51 -16.63
CA THR A 17 -16.73 -33.62 -15.65
C THR A 17 -16.41 -33.16 -14.23
N ALA A 18 -16.57 -31.85 -13.93
CA ALA A 18 -16.31 -31.32 -12.61
C ALA A 18 -17.16 -32.00 -11.54
N LYS A 19 -16.51 -32.43 -10.47
CA LYS A 19 -17.16 -33.04 -9.29
C LYS A 19 -16.53 -32.53 -8.02
N TRP A 20 -17.25 -32.60 -6.92
CA TRP A 20 -16.68 -32.32 -5.60
C TRP A 20 -15.53 -33.29 -5.31
N LEU A 21 -14.40 -32.77 -4.86
CA LEU A 21 -13.25 -33.56 -4.43
C LEU A 21 -13.62 -34.30 -3.13
N ASN A 22 -13.41 -35.63 -3.10
CA ASN A 22 -13.59 -36.37 -1.87
C ASN A 22 -12.47 -36.05 -0.88
N LYS A 23 -12.78 -35.98 0.40
CA LYS A 23 -11.82 -35.70 1.46
C LYS A 23 -10.62 -36.67 1.47
N LYS A 24 -10.83 -37.92 1.07
CA LYS A 24 -9.77 -38.95 0.93
C LYS A 24 -8.76 -38.65 -0.17
N ASP A 25 -9.11 -37.76 -1.08
CA ASP A 25 -8.24 -37.37 -2.20
C ASP A 25 -7.50 -36.01 -1.95
N PHE A 26 -7.75 -35.36 -0.82
CA PHE A 26 -7.13 -34.08 -0.49
C PHE A 26 -5.60 -34.17 -0.48
N ASP A 27 -5.03 -35.20 0.13
CA ASP A 27 -3.57 -35.44 0.17
C ASP A 27 -2.92 -35.67 -1.21
N LYS A 28 -3.73 -35.96 -2.24
CA LYS A 28 -3.23 -36.13 -3.62
C LYS A 28 -3.22 -34.83 -4.43
N VAL A 29 -4.02 -33.86 -3.99
CA VAL A 29 -4.30 -32.62 -4.74
C VAL A 29 -3.71 -31.40 -4.07
N PHE A 30 -3.72 -31.36 -2.75
CA PHE A 30 -3.25 -30.23 -1.95
C PHE A 30 -2.02 -30.59 -1.15
N ASP A 31 -1.15 -29.62 -0.96
CA ASP A 31 -0.09 -29.72 0.01
C ASP A 31 -0.67 -29.69 1.43
N SER A 32 0.02 -30.26 2.39
CA SER A 32 -0.44 -30.27 3.78
C SER A 32 0.71 -30.12 4.76
N VAL A 33 0.45 -29.39 5.83
CA VAL A 33 1.37 -29.20 6.95
C VAL A 33 0.72 -29.58 8.27
N ILE A 34 1.51 -30.06 9.24
CA ILE A 34 1.04 -30.37 10.58
C ILE A 34 1.55 -29.28 11.52
N ILE A 35 0.63 -28.52 12.11
CA ILE A 35 0.93 -27.44 13.05
C ILE A 35 0.77 -27.92 14.47
N ASP A 36 1.76 -27.64 15.31
CA ASP A 36 1.69 -27.84 16.77
C ASP A 36 1.32 -26.50 17.43
N SER A 37 0.09 -26.42 17.95
CA SER A 37 -0.42 -25.19 18.55
C SER A 37 0.46 -24.63 19.68
N LYS A 38 1.20 -25.48 20.40
CA LYS A 38 2.12 -25.01 21.45
C LYS A 38 3.34 -24.32 20.86
N LYS A 39 3.95 -24.90 19.83
CA LYS A 39 5.10 -24.30 19.13
C LYS A 39 4.71 -23.01 18.43
N LEU A 40 3.49 -22.96 17.85
CA LEU A 40 2.93 -21.76 17.25
C LEU A 40 2.85 -20.62 18.29
N MET A 41 2.31 -20.89 19.47
CA MET A 41 2.21 -19.90 20.55
C MET A 41 3.58 -19.43 21.06
N GLU A 42 4.60 -20.27 20.96
CA GLU A 42 5.99 -19.97 21.35
C GLU A 42 6.78 -19.27 20.20
N GLY A 43 6.19 -19.06 19.01
CA GLY A 43 6.87 -18.52 17.82
C GLY A 43 7.97 -19.45 17.26
N LYS A 44 7.90 -20.76 17.57
CA LYS A 44 8.89 -21.77 17.17
C LYS A 44 8.40 -22.71 16.06
N GLU A 45 7.19 -22.50 15.56
CA GLU A 45 6.66 -23.28 14.45
C GLU A 45 7.15 -22.69 13.13
N HIS A 46 7.62 -23.53 12.23
CA HIS A 46 8.07 -23.15 10.90
C HIS A 46 7.58 -24.19 9.90
N ILE A 47 7.20 -23.72 8.73
CA ILE A 47 6.75 -24.57 7.61
C ILE A 47 7.58 -24.24 6.35
N PRO A 48 7.75 -25.20 5.44
CA PRO A 48 8.61 -25.01 4.26
C PRO A 48 8.07 -24.03 3.22
N ALA A 49 6.74 -23.87 3.14
CA ALA A 49 6.07 -22.96 2.21
C ALA A 49 4.71 -22.53 2.77
N GLY A 50 4.36 -21.27 2.58
CA GLY A 50 3.03 -20.73 2.86
C GLY A 50 2.06 -21.02 1.73
N GLY A 51 0.81 -20.59 1.87
CA GLY A 51 -0.18 -20.76 0.82
C GLY A 51 -1.60 -20.54 1.31
N LEU A 52 -2.54 -20.54 0.34
CA LEU A 52 -3.96 -20.37 0.61
C LEU A 52 -4.50 -21.58 1.39
N VAL A 53 -5.08 -21.34 2.55
CA VAL A 53 -5.72 -22.37 3.36
C VAL A 53 -7.03 -22.81 2.71
N ILE A 54 -7.15 -24.12 2.44
CA ILE A 54 -8.33 -24.76 1.84
C ILE A 54 -9.19 -25.45 2.91
N GLY A 55 -8.54 -26.00 3.94
CA GLY A 55 -9.23 -26.70 5.00
C GLY A 55 -8.29 -27.22 6.07
N LYS A 56 -8.86 -27.73 7.15
CA LYS A 56 -8.11 -28.31 8.26
C LYS A 56 -8.75 -29.55 8.84
N GLU A 57 -7.92 -30.36 9.47
CA GLU A 57 -8.33 -31.56 10.20
C GLU A 57 -7.62 -31.66 11.53
N ASP A 58 -8.37 -31.91 12.57
CA ASP A 58 -7.79 -32.22 13.87
C ASP A 58 -7.13 -33.62 13.82
N ILE A 59 -5.85 -33.68 14.15
CA ILE A 59 -5.18 -34.97 14.34
C ILE A 59 -5.67 -35.53 15.66
N LYS A 60 -6.38 -36.70 15.63
CA LYS A 60 -6.96 -37.37 16.80
C LYS A 60 -5.93 -37.46 17.94
N LYS A 61 -6.25 -36.89 19.10
CA LYS A 61 -5.48 -36.97 20.31
C LYS A 61 -5.41 -38.41 20.81
N SER A 62 -4.22 -38.87 21.24
CA SER A 62 -4.14 -39.94 22.22
C SER A 62 -4.82 -39.44 23.52
N PHE A 63 -5.55 -40.26 24.20
CA PHE A 63 -6.34 -39.94 25.41
C PHE A 63 -5.52 -39.24 26.52
N PHE A 64 -4.19 -39.33 26.46
CA PHE A 64 -3.23 -38.77 27.41
C PHE A 64 -2.49 -37.48 26.94
N SER A 65 -2.70 -36.97 25.72
CA SER A 65 -1.97 -35.82 25.21
C SER A 65 -2.83 -34.55 25.17
N ARG A 66 -2.40 -33.51 25.89
CA ARG A 66 -2.95 -32.13 25.79
C ARG A 66 -2.50 -31.37 24.52
N LYS A 67 -1.64 -31.98 23.68
CA LYS A 67 -1.11 -31.35 22.49
C LYS A 67 -2.16 -31.35 21.36
N ILE A 68 -2.57 -30.18 20.92
CA ILE A 68 -3.44 -30.02 19.76
C ILE A 68 -2.52 -29.93 18.56
N LYS A 69 -2.64 -30.90 17.64
CA LYS A 69 -2.03 -30.84 16.32
C LYS A 69 -3.12 -30.78 15.28
N GLU A 70 -2.97 -29.88 14.35
CA GLU A 70 -3.89 -29.70 13.23
C GLU A 70 -3.15 -29.98 11.93
N LYS A 71 -3.79 -30.71 11.02
CA LYS A 71 -3.33 -30.84 9.64
C LYS A 71 -4.06 -29.81 8.81
N ILE A 72 -3.28 -28.92 8.19
CA ILE A 72 -3.79 -27.82 7.36
C ILE A 72 -3.48 -28.14 5.91
N TYR A 73 -4.49 -28.04 5.03
CA TYR A 73 -4.36 -28.21 3.60
C TYR A 73 -4.17 -26.84 2.93
N LEU A 74 -3.17 -26.75 2.04
CA LEU A 74 -2.70 -25.52 1.42
C LEU A 74 -2.66 -25.65 -0.10
N ILE A 75 -2.82 -24.52 -0.79
CA ILE A 75 -2.35 -24.34 -2.15
C ILE A 75 -1.12 -23.43 -2.08
N THR A 76 0.06 -24.01 -2.30
CA THR A 76 1.36 -23.34 -2.16
C THR A 76 1.88 -22.72 -3.47
N LYS A 77 1.15 -22.91 -4.57
CA LYS A 77 1.49 -22.32 -5.88
C LYS A 77 1.09 -20.86 -5.92
N ASP A 78 1.85 -20.06 -6.65
CA ASP A 78 1.46 -18.68 -6.98
C ASP A 78 0.10 -18.67 -7.65
N LEU A 79 -0.86 -17.98 -7.02
CA LEU A 79 -2.20 -17.86 -7.53
C LEU A 79 -2.89 -16.58 -7.03
N HIS A 80 -3.74 -16.05 -7.89
CA HIS A 80 -4.73 -15.08 -7.44
C HIS A 80 -5.98 -15.82 -6.96
N ALA A 81 -6.44 -15.51 -5.75
CA ALA A 81 -7.60 -16.14 -5.16
C ALA A 81 -8.71 -15.12 -4.88
N LEU A 82 -9.95 -15.45 -5.27
CA LEU A 82 -11.14 -14.67 -4.94
C LEU A 82 -12.03 -15.47 -3.99
N ILE A 83 -12.22 -14.96 -2.76
CA ILE A 83 -13.01 -15.61 -1.72
C ILE A 83 -14.36 -14.91 -1.60
N ILE A 84 -15.42 -15.58 -2.04
CA ILE A 84 -16.78 -15.07 -2.02
C ILE A 84 -17.58 -15.77 -0.92
N GLY A 85 -18.36 -15.00 -0.17
CA GLY A 85 -19.25 -15.54 0.86
C GLY A 85 -20.09 -14.43 1.49
N ALA A 86 -21.23 -14.78 2.07
CA ALA A 86 -22.11 -13.84 2.76
C ALA A 86 -21.39 -13.16 3.95
N THR A 87 -21.94 -12.03 4.41
CA THR A 87 -21.49 -11.41 5.65
C THR A 87 -21.62 -12.38 6.81
N ARG A 88 -20.60 -12.42 7.69
CA ARG A 88 -20.51 -13.37 8.83
C ARG A 88 -20.39 -14.87 8.45
N SER A 89 -20.07 -15.20 7.21
CA SER A 89 -19.80 -16.59 6.79
C SER A 89 -18.45 -17.14 7.28
N GLY A 90 -17.65 -16.34 7.98
CA GLY A 90 -16.34 -16.76 8.50
C GLY A 90 -15.17 -16.59 7.51
N LYS A 91 -15.33 -15.90 6.38
CA LYS A 91 -14.26 -15.70 5.39
C LYS A 91 -12.96 -15.21 6.03
N THR A 92 -13.02 -14.09 6.77
CA THR A 92 -11.84 -13.50 7.41
C THR A 92 -11.21 -14.48 8.38
N ARG A 93 -12.00 -15.08 9.28
CA ARG A 93 -11.49 -15.95 10.35
C ARG A 93 -10.97 -17.29 9.85
N ASN A 94 -11.70 -17.94 8.94
CA ASN A 94 -11.42 -19.33 8.57
C ASN A 94 -10.52 -19.47 7.34
N VAL A 95 -10.35 -18.39 6.57
CA VAL A 95 -9.51 -18.42 5.36
C VAL A 95 -8.42 -17.36 5.44
N VAL A 96 -8.76 -16.07 5.61
CA VAL A 96 -7.77 -14.99 5.49
C VAL A 96 -6.74 -15.04 6.63
N ILE A 97 -7.20 -15.08 7.91
CA ILE A 97 -6.29 -15.11 9.07
C ILE A 97 -5.46 -16.39 9.08
N GLU A 98 -6.07 -17.53 8.78
CA GLU A 98 -5.35 -18.81 8.68
C GLU A 98 -4.30 -18.78 7.57
N THR A 99 -4.63 -18.23 6.39
CA THR A 99 -3.68 -18.05 5.27
C THR A 99 -2.50 -17.15 5.67
N ILE A 100 -2.78 -15.99 6.25
CA ILE A 100 -1.72 -15.08 6.73
C ILE A 100 -0.83 -15.77 7.77
N THR A 101 -1.41 -16.54 8.68
CA THR A 101 -0.65 -17.31 9.66
C THR A 101 0.29 -18.31 8.98
N MET A 102 -0.16 -19.00 7.93
CA MET A 102 0.70 -19.92 7.18
C MET A 102 1.84 -19.18 6.44
N LEU A 103 1.56 -18.02 5.86
CA LEU A 103 2.60 -17.18 5.24
C LEU A 103 3.64 -16.70 6.27
N ILE A 104 3.20 -16.27 7.47
CA ILE A 104 4.08 -15.92 8.57
C ILE A 104 4.97 -17.09 8.98
N LEU A 105 4.41 -18.30 9.13
CA LEU A 105 5.17 -19.49 9.51
C LEU A 105 6.17 -19.94 8.44
N ALA A 106 5.89 -19.66 7.18
CA ALA A 106 6.78 -19.90 6.06
C ALA A 106 7.91 -18.84 5.96
N GLY A 107 7.75 -17.70 6.62
CA GLY A 107 8.73 -16.63 6.59
C GLY A 107 8.62 -15.74 5.35
N GLU A 108 7.45 -15.67 4.74
CA GLU A 108 7.19 -14.86 3.55
C GLU A 108 6.87 -13.40 3.94
N ASN A 109 7.28 -12.44 3.11
CA ASN A 109 6.89 -11.05 3.30
C ASN A 109 5.42 -10.89 2.92
N VAL A 110 4.66 -10.14 3.73
CA VAL A 110 3.20 -10.05 3.57
C VAL A 110 2.75 -8.60 3.62
N PHE A 111 1.91 -8.22 2.65
CA PHE A 111 1.22 -6.93 2.64
C PHE A 111 -0.30 -7.14 2.79
N ILE A 112 -0.91 -6.43 3.75
CA ILE A 112 -2.30 -6.68 4.16
C ILE A 112 -3.11 -5.37 4.16
N PRO A 113 -3.96 -5.12 3.16
CA PRO A 113 -5.00 -4.12 3.26
C PRO A 113 -6.08 -4.59 4.25
N ASP A 114 -6.23 -3.87 5.37
CA ASP A 114 -7.17 -4.22 6.45
C ASP A 114 -8.20 -3.12 6.68
N LEU A 115 -9.42 -3.32 6.18
CA LEU A 115 -10.51 -2.34 6.23
C LEU A 115 -11.11 -2.10 7.62
N LYS A 116 -10.64 -2.77 8.65
CA LYS A 116 -11.17 -2.63 10.02
C LYS A 116 -10.11 -2.70 11.11
N GLY A 117 -8.90 -3.07 10.78
CA GLY A 117 -7.83 -3.37 11.74
C GLY A 117 -7.94 -4.75 12.40
N GLU A 118 -9.02 -5.52 12.11
CA GLU A 118 -9.25 -6.83 12.77
C GLU A 118 -8.22 -7.89 12.37
N ILE A 119 -7.70 -7.84 11.14
CA ILE A 119 -6.68 -8.80 10.68
C ILE A 119 -5.37 -8.55 11.41
N ARG A 120 -4.97 -7.31 11.55
CA ARG A 120 -3.82 -6.89 12.35
C ARG A 120 -3.94 -7.39 13.79
N ASP A 121 -5.06 -7.13 14.45
CA ASP A 121 -5.30 -7.52 15.84
C ASP A 121 -5.13 -9.03 16.08
N TYR A 122 -5.46 -9.86 15.08
CA TYR A 122 -5.33 -11.32 15.19
C TYR A 122 -3.95 -11.86 14.80
N THR A 123 -3.16 -11.15 13.98
CA THR A 123 -1.95 -11.72 13.37
C THR A 123 -0.65 -11.05 13.81
N GLU A 124 -0.68 -9.79 14.25
CA GLU A 124 0.52 -9.00 14.58
C GLU A 124 1.38 -9.65 15.69
N ASP A 125 0.75 -10.11 16.78
CA ASP A 125 1.45 -10.77 17.87
C ASP A 125 2.13 -12.06 17.44
N THR A 126 1.52 -12.81 16.52
CA THR A 126 2.11 -14.02 15.97
C THR A 126 3.30 -13.68 15.07
N ALA A 127 3.16 -12.66 14.23
CA ALA A 127 4.25 -12.17 13.39
C ALA A 127 5.46 -11.73 14.23
N LYS A 128 5.25 -10.92 15.27
CA LYS A 128 6.31 -10.47 16.19
C LYS A 128 7.01 -11.64 16.86
N ARG A 129 6.27 -12.63 17.33
CA ARG A 129 6.86 -13.87 17.92
C ARG A 129 7.66 -14.68 16.92
N CYS A 130 7.29 -14.67 15.65
CA CYS A 130 8.03 -15.31 14.57
C CYS A 130 9.19 -14.48 14.02
N GLY A 131 9.51 -13.33 14.64
CA GLY A 131 10.65 -12.49 14.32
C GLY A 131 10.46 -11.54 13.14
N TYR A 132 9.19 -11.17 12.84
CA TYR A 132 8.89 -10.19 11.83
C TYR A 132 9.08 -8.76 12.32
N GLU A 133 9.57 -7.90 11.45
CA GLU A 133 9.37 -6.46 11.53
C GLU A 133 7.94 -6.15 11.09
N THR A 134 7.16 -5.56 12.00
CA THR A 134 5.76 -5.26 11.75
C THR A 134 5.57 -3.77 11.51
N ILE A 135 5.03 -3.41 10.36
CA ILE A 135 4.78 -2.03 9.95
C ILE A 135 3.27 -1.83 9.86
N CYS A 136 2.76 -0.76 10.46
CA CYS A 136 1.35 -0.43 10.41
C CYS A 136 1.10 0.99 9.92
N ILE A 137 0.60 1.13 8.71
CA ILE A 137 0.11 2.40 8.17
C ILE A 137 -1.38 2.49 8.48
N ASN A 138 -1.74 3.33 9.47
CA ASN A 138 -3.04 3.29 10.12
C ASN A 138 -3.87 4.55 9.86
N PHE A 139 -4.73 4.53 8.85
CA PHE A 139 -5.68 5.60 8.57
C PHE A 139 -6.93 5.56 9.47
N ILE A 140 -7.13 4.52 10.29
CA ILE A 140 -8.20 4.46 11.30
C ILE A 140 -7.81 5.34 12.48
N ASN A 141 -6.57 5.22 12.95
CA ASN A 141 -5.98 6.06 13.98
C ASN A 141 -4.59 6.56 13.54
N PRO A 142 -4.51 7.65 12.76
CA PRO A 142 -3.25 8.09 12.16
C PRO A 142 -2.15 8.47 13.17
N TYR A 143 -2.51 8.82 14.41
CA TYR A 143 -1.53 9.12 15.47
C TYR A 143 -0.79 7.87 15.98
N GLU A 144 -1.33 6.68 15.74
CA GLU A 144 -0.71 5.39 16.09
C GLU A 144 -0.08 4.70 14.88
N SER A 145 0.05 5.41 13.77
CA SER A 145 0.63 4.91 12.52
C SER A 145 2.14 5.02 12.55
N ASP A 146 2.82 4.03 11.96
CA ASP A 146 4.16 4.25 11.43
C ASP A 146 4.11 5.30 10.33
N ARG A 147 5.14 6.14 10.23
CA ARG A 147 5.17 7.25 9.28
C ARG A 147 5.71 6.78 7.94
N LYS A 148 5.12 7.31 6.86
CA LYS A 148 5.56 7.07 5.48
C LYS A 148 5.56 8.37 4.69
N ASN A 149 6.75 8.88 4.39
CA ASN A 149 6.91 10.03 3.50
C ASN A 149 6.82 9.58 2.04
N PHE A 150 5.85 10.12 1.31
CA PHE A 150 5.65 9.79 -0.10
C PHE A 150 6.75 10.34 -1.02
N LEU A 151 7.56 11.31 -0.56
CA LEU A 151 8.67 11.87 -1.32
C LEU A 151 9.97 11.04 -1.17
N GLU A 152 9.99 10.02 -0.32
CA GLU A 152 11.20 9.23 -0.04
C GLU A 152 11.91 8.70 -1.30
N PRO A 153 11.22 8.13 -2.32
CA PRO A 153 11.90 7.67 -3.54
C PRO A 153 12.62 8.81 -4.28
N ILE A 154 12.00 9.99 -4.34
CA ILE A 154 12.57 11.19 -4.97
C ILE A 154 13.81 11.67 -4.18
N VAL A 155 13.68 11.75 -2.87
CA VAL A 155 14.75 12.17 -1.96
C VAL A 155 15.94 11.22 -2.04
N GLN A 156 15.71 9.92 -2.09
CA GLN A 156 16.77 8.92 -2.25
C GLN A 156 17.48 9.03 -3.60
N ALA A 157 16.76 9.26 -4.70
CA ALA A 157 17.34 9.50 -6.01
C ALA A 157 18.24 10.75 -6.01
N LEU A 158 17.78 11.85 -5.39
CA LEU A 158 18.57 13.07 -5.24
C LEU A 158 19.83 12.86 -4.41
N ARG A 159 19.77 12.12 -3.30
CA ARG A 159 20.96 11.75 -2.48
C ARG A 159 21.98 10.95 -3.28
N ARG A 160 21.52 10.11 -4.21
CA ARG A 160 22.37 9.35 -5.15
C ARG A 160 22.85 10.21 -6.34
N LYS A 161 22.45 11.48 -6.41
CA LYS A 161 22.72 12.44 -7.52
C LYS A 161 22.15 11.98 -8.86
N ASP A 162 21.14 11.16 -8.82
CA ASP A 162 20.41 10.68 -10.00
C ASP A 162 19.18 11.56 -10.27
N ILE A 163 19.43 12.67 -10.95
CA ILE A 163 18.38 13.65 -11.29
C ILE A 163 17.34 13.04 -12.23
N SER A 164 17.75 12.17 -13.16
CA SER A 164 16.83 11.52 -14.09
C SER A 164 15.82 10.67 -13.33
N ARG A 165 16.29 9.83 -12.43
CA ARG A 165 15.43 9.01 -11.58
C ARG A 165 14.55 9.87 -10.67
N ALA A 166 15.05 10.93 -10.09
CA ALA A 166 14.26 11.84 -9.27
C ALA A 166 13.10 12.47 -10.06
N ILE A 167 13.31 12.84 -11.31
CA ILE A 167 12.26 13.35 -12.21
C ILE A 167 11.23 12.25 -12.53
N GLU A 168 11.66 11.02 -12.85
CA GLU A 168 10.78 9.89 -13.11
C GLU A 168 9.88 9.58 -11.90
N GLU A 169 10.47 9.49 -10.69
CA GLU A 169 9.72 9.27 -9.46
C GLU A 169 8.73 10.41 -9.16
N THR A 170 9.14 11.65 -9.46
CA THR A 170 8.25 12.80 -9.32
C THR A 170 7.04 12.69 -10.23
N TRP A 171 7.22 12.35 -11.50
CA TRP A 171 6.10 12.16 -12.43
C TRP A 171 5.24 10.94 -12.07
N SER A 172 5.85 9.86 -11.59
CA SER A 172 5.14 8.68 -11.10
C SER A 172 4.21 9.05 -9.94
N LEU A 173 4.72 9.77 -8.93
CA LEU A 173 3.91 10.23 -7.80
C LEU A 173 2.81 11.20 -8.23
N VAL A 174 3.13 12.19 -9.06
CA VAL A 174 2.17 13.19 -9.53
C VAL A 174 1.03 12.56 -10.33
N SER A 175 1.33 11.59 -11.20
CA SER A 175 0.30 10.87 -11.96
C SER A 175 -0.70 10.14 -11.06
N GLN A 176 -0.26 9.69 -9.88
CA GLN A 176 -1.10 9.04 -8.90
C GLN A 176 -1.93 10.05 -8.09
N LEU A 177 -1.35 11.21 -7.76
CA LEU A 177 -2.03 12.27 -7.02
C LEU A 177 -3.14 12.93 -7.84
N VAL A 178 -2.87 13.23 -9.11
CA VAL A 178 -3.83 13.90 -10.03
C VAL A 178 -4.85 12.91 -10.58
N GLY A 179 -4.42 11.65 -10.79
CA GLY A 179 -5.27 10.62 -11.41
C GLY A 179 -5.49 10.83 -12.91
N GLU A 180 -6.34 9.98 -13.49
CA GLU A 180 -6.70 10.09 -14.90
C GLU A 180 -7.71 11.23 -15.12
N PRO A 181 -7.58 12.00 -16.23
CA PRO A 181 -8.54 13.02 -16.57
C PRO A 181 -9.92 12.39 -16.80
N PRO A 182 -11.03 13.06 -16.44
CA PRO A 182 -12.37 12.62 -16.76
C PRO A 182 -12.55 12.40 -18.27
N GLU A 183 -13.32 11.38 -18.69
CA GLU A 183 -13.55 11.02 -20.10
C GLU A 183 -13.94 12.23 -21.02
N HIS A 184 -14.55 13.26 -20.45
CA HIS A 184 -14.97 14.49 -21.14
C HIS A 184 -14.30 15.74 -20.56
N GLY A 185 -13.21 15.58 -19.75
CA GLY A 185 -12.46 16.68 -19.16
C GLY A 185 -11.43 17.29 -20.12
N ASP A 186 -11.15 18.58 -19.95
CA ASP A 186 -10.09 19.23 -20.68
C ASP A 186 -8.72 18.78 -20.09
N LYS A 187 -7.95 18.03 -20.89
CA LYS A 187 -6.64 17.51 -20.55
C LYS A 187 -5.66 18.60 -20.11
N LEU A 188 -5.84 19.83 -20.63
CA LEU A 188 -5.00 20.96 -20.29
C LEU A 188 -4.99 21.26 -18.77
N TRP A 189 -6.11 21.07 -18.09
CA TRP A 189 -6.21 21.33 -16.64
C TRP A 189 -5.41 20.30 -15.84
N ASN A 190 -5.54 19.03 -16.18
CA ASN A 190 -4.77 17.95 -15.54
C ASN A 190 -3.27 18.12 -15.79
N ASP A 191 -2.87 18.40 -17.02
CA ASP A 191 -1.46 18.58 -17.39
C ASP A 191 -0.85 19.81 -16.68
N GLY A 192 -1.62 20.90 -16.54
CA GLY A 192 -1.19 22.10 -15.84
C GLY A 192 -1.07 21.93 -14.33
N GLU A 193 -2.02 21.23 -13.71
CA GLU A 193 -1.97 20.82 -12.31
C GLU A 193 -0.76 19.90 -12.06
N ALA A 194 -0.60 18.87 -12.89
CA ALA A 194 0.50 17.92 -12.79
C ALA A 194 1.88 18.60 -12.89
N ALA A 195 2.05 19.49 -13.85
CA ALA A 195 3.31 20.25 -13.99
C ALA A 195 3.59 21.17 -12.78
N THR A 196 2.55 21.77 -12.21
CA THR A 196 2.68 22.59 -10.98
C THR A 196 3.11 21.75 -9.80
N LEU A 197 2.48 20.59 -9.59
CA LEU A 197 2.85 19.65 -8.52
C LEU A 197 4.26 19.11 -8.72
N ALA A 198 4.61 18.66 -9.93
CA ALA A 198 5.92 18.10 -10.22
C ALA A 198 7.05 19.12 -9.93
N ALA A 199 6.87 20.34 -10.38
CA ALA A 199 7.86 21.39 -10.16
C ALA A 199 7.97 21.79 -8.68
N SER A 200 6.85 21.88 -7.97
CA SER A 200 6.82 22.21 -6.55
C SER A 200 7.43 21.12 -5.68
N ILE A 201 7.15 19.84 -5.99
CA ILE A 201 7.78 18.69 -5.34
C ILE A 201 9.29 18.74 -5.55
N MET A 202 9.71 18.92 -6.79
CA MET A 202 11.13 18.97 -7.12
C MET A 202 11.84 20.16 -6.45
N ALA A 203 11.21 21.35 -6.41
CA ALA A 203 11.74 22.51 -5.71
C ALA A 203 11.94 22.20 -4.22
N VAL A 204 10.91 21.70 -3.55
CA VAL A 204 10.98 21.37 -2.12
C VAL A 204 12.03 20.28 -1.84
N CYS A 205 12.12 19.23 -2.67
CA CYS A 205 13.09 18.17 -2.46
C CYS A 205 14.53 18.60 -2.78
N TYR A 206 14.73 19.33 -3.89
CA TYR A 206 16.06 19.70 -4.37
C TYR A 206 16.70 20.81 -3.54
N ASP A 207 15.94 21.82 -3.14
CA ASP A 207 16.46 22.96 -2.37
C ASP A 207 16.69 22.64 -0.89
N ASN A 208 16.07 21.57 -0.39
CA ASN A 208 16.17 21.20 1.03
C ASN A 208 16.95 19.87 1.24
N GLN A 209 17.99 19.60 0.41
CA GLN A 209 18.79 18.38 0.59
C GLN A 209 19.52 18.33 1.94
N ASP A 210 19.87 19.49 2.51
CA ASP A 210 20.48 19.63 3.83
C ASP A 210 19.45 19.65 4.98
N HIS A 211 18.15 19.67 4.65
CA HIS A 211 17.03 19.79 5.57
C HIS A 211 15.94 18.74 5.28
N PRO A 212 16.21 17.45 5.53
CA PRO A 212 15.29 16.37 5.19
C PRO A 212 13.92 16.49 5.86
N GLU A 213 13.84 17.19 6.98
CA GLU A 213 12.56 17.46 7.68
C GLU A 213 11.61 18.35 6.86
N TYR A 214 12.11 19.07 5.88
CA TYR A 214 11.29 19.89 4.98
C TYR A 214 10.85 19.14 3.72
N GLN A 215 11.46 18.01 3.39
CA GLN A 215 11.21 17.25 2.17
C GLN A 215 9.94 16.37 2.33
N ASN A 216 8.76 16.96 2.43
CA ASN A 216 7.47 16.27 2.54
C ASN A 216 6.35 17.01 1.81
N LEU A 217 5.25 16.31 1.50
CA LEU A 217 4.13 16.86 0.73
C LEU A 217 3.38 18.00 1.45
N THR A 218 3.42 18.07 2.76
CA THR A 218 2.83 19.20 3.49
C THR A 218 3.60 20.49 3.21
N ASN A 219 4.93 20.43 3.12
CA ASN A 219 5.73 21.58 2.73
C ASN A 219 5.56 21.93 1.23
N VAL A 220 5.27 20.96 0.38
CA VAL A 220 4.86 21.23 -1.00
C VAL A 220 3.54 22.00 -1.03
N PHE A 221 2.56 21.64 -0.19
CA PHE A 221 1.32 22.40 -0.05
C PHE A 221 1.59 23.86 0.35
N TYR A 222 2.41 24.10 1.38
CA TYR A 222 2.75 25.45 1.80
C TYR A 222 3.55 26.21 0.74
N PHE A 223 4.49 25.55 0.07
CA PHE A 223 5.24 26.15 -1.04
C PHE A 223 4.30 26.69 -2.13
N ILE A 224 3.34 25.87 -2.59
CA ILE A 224 2.37 26.31 -3.61
C ILE A 224 1.51 27.46 -3.07
N THR A 225 1.01 27.33 -1.83
CA THR A 225 0.11 28.32 -1.23
C THR A 225 0.79 29.69 -1.11
N GLU A 226 2.04 29.76 -0.69
CA GLU A 226 2.76 31.01 -0.51
C GLU A 226 3.36 31.56 -1.81
N MET A 227 3.98 30.70 -2.60
CA MET A 227 4.66 31.11 -3.83
C MET A 227 3.72 31.44 -4.97
N CYS A 228 2.51 30.86 -4.98
CA CYS A 228 1.50 31.12 -6.01
C CYS A 228 0.42 32.12 -5.57
N SER A 229 0.53 32.70 -4.38
CA SER A 229 -0.32 33.81 -3.93
C SER A 229 0.24 35.14 -4.40
N GLU A 230 -0.60 35.97 -5.01
CA GLU A 230 -0.19 37.29 -5.47
C GLU A 230 0.19 38.19 -4.28
N TYR A 231 1.39 38.77 -4.33
CA TYR A 231 1.86 39.73 -3.35
C TYR A 231 2.32 41.01 -4.07
N ARG A 232 1.69 42.14 -3.77
CA ARG A 232 2.00 43.46 -4.35
C ARG A 232 1.99 43.47 -5.90
N GLY A 233 1.06 42.75 -6.52
CA GLY A 233 0.94 42.71 -7.97
C GLY A 233 1.89 41.75 -8.69
N ALA A 234 2.61 40.90 -7.95
CA ALA A 234 3.52 39.91 -8.51
C ALA A 234 3.38 38.55 -7.81
N LEU A 235 3.73 37.49 -8.51
CA LEU A 235 3.81 36.15 -7.95
C LEU A 235 5.21 35.87 -7.41
N PRO A 236 5.38 35.53 -6.13
CA PRO A 236 6.68 35.13 -5.57
C PRO A 236 7.32 33.99 -6.37
N LEU A 237 6.52 33.02 -6.86
CA LEU A 237 6.97 31.92 -7.71
C LEU A 237 7.78 32.40 -8.93
N GLN A 238 7.40 33.55 -9.55
CA GLN A 238 8.13 34.05 -10.71
C GLN A 238 9.54 34.51 -10.33
N PHE A 239 9.66 35.22 -9.22
CA PHE A 239 11.01 35.66 -8.71
C PHE A 239 11.88 34.47 -8.33
N TYR A 240 11.27 33.46 -7.67
CA TYR A 240 11.96 32.22 -7.32
C TYR A 240 12.52 31.54 -8.59
N ILE A 241 11.66 31.29 -9.60
CA ILE A 241 12.07 30.63 -10.84
C ILE A 241 13.17 31.42 -11.58
N ASP A 242 13.06 32.74 -11.62
CA ASP A 242 14.01 33.58 -12.32
C ASP A 242 15.37 33.61 -11.60
N SER A 243 15.40 33.32 -10.29
CA SER A 243 16.63 33.23 -9.50
C SER A 243 17.33 31.87 -9.61
N LEU A 244 16.64 30.83 -10.10
CA LEU A 244 17.20 29.49 -10.20
C LEU A 244 18.23 29.37 -11.35
N PRO A 245 19.28 28.55 -11.19
CA PRO A 245 20.16 28.14 -12.27
C PRO A 245 19.39 27.53 -13.45
N GLU A 246 19.96 27.61 -14.67
CA GLU A 246 19.26 27.09 -15.88
C GLU A 246 19.07 25.58 -15.85
N ASP A 247 19.96 24.86 -15.20
CA ASP A 247 19.92 23.39 -15.05
C ASP A 247 19.13 22.94 -13.82
N HIS A 248 18.50 23.85 -13.09
CA HIS A 248 17.71 23.49 -11.93
C HIS A 248 16.47 22.66 -12.34
N PRO A 249 16.26 21.44 -11.78
CA PRO A 249 15.23 20.52 -12.25
C PRO A 249 13.80 21.08 -12.10
N ALA A 250 13.49 21.85 -11.06
CA ALA A 250 12.20 22.51 -10.91
C ALA A 250 11.90 23.53 -12.01
N LYS A 251 12.93 24.25 -12.50
CA LYS A 251 12.81 25.22 -13.59
C LYS A 251 12.40 24.56 -14.90
N ILE A 252 12.97 23.40 -15.17
CA ILE A 252 12.64 22.59 -16.36
C ILE A 252 11.19 22.11 -16.30
N LEU A 253 10.76 21.60 -15.16
CA LEU A 253 9.39 21.07 -14.97
C LEU A 253 8.30 22.16 -15.07
N LEU A 254 8.61 23.39 -14.66
CA LEU A 254 7.69 24.53 -14.78
C LEU A 254 7.62 25.14 -16.20
N ALA A 255 8.54 24.80 -17.09
CA ALA A 255 8.59 25.41 -18.43
C ALA A 255 7.28 25.24 -19.19
N ALA A 256 6.61 24.10 -19.06
CA ALA A 256 5.32 23.81 -19.70
C ALA A 256 4.19 24.77 -19.24
N THR A 257 4.19 25.21 -17.99
CA THR A 257 3.16 26.10 -17.46
C THR A 257 3.40 27.57 -17.82
N LYS A 258 4.63 27.97 -18.15
CA LYS A 258 4.98 29.37 -18.48
C LYS A 258 4.24 29.90 -19.71
N VAL A 259 3.85 29.04 -20.65
CA VAL A 259 3.17 29.41 -21.89
C VAL A 259 1.70 29.76 -21.65
N ALA A 260 1.09 29.28 -20.58
CA ALA A 260 -0.31 29.52 -20.26
C ALA A 260 -0.53 30.95 -19.72
N ALA A 261 -1.68 31.55 -20.06
CA ALA A 261 -2.07 32.86 -19.52
C ALA A 261 -2.18 32.81 -17.97
N MET A 262 -1.93 33.93 -17.30
CA MET A 262 -1.94 34.03 -15.83
C MET A 262 -3.22 33.47 -15.20
N ARG A 263 -4.38 33.80 -15.76
CA ARG A 263 -5.69 33.31 -15.28
C ARG A 263 -5.79 31.79 -15.32
N THR A 264 -5.24 31.16 -16.36
CA THR A 264 -5.20 29.69 -16.51
C THR A 264 -4.24 29.09 -15.50
N ARG A 265 -3.05 29.68 -15.34
CA ARG A 265 -2.07 29.22 -14.31
C ARG A 265 -2.62 29.27 -12.89
N SER A 266 -3.35 30.32 -12.54
CA SER A 266 -3.99 30.42 -11.20
C SER A 266 -4.95 29.27 -10.94
N SER A 267 -5.64 28.76 -11.95
CA SER A 267 -6.51 27.60 -11.79
C SER A 267 -5.71 26.31 -11.56
N PHE A 268 -4.56 26.14 -12.23
CA PHE A 268 -3.66 25.00 -11.97
C PHE A 268 -3.15 24.99 -10.52
N TYR A 269 -2.81 26.17 -9.98
CA TYR A 269 -2.35 26.30 -8.59
C TYR A 269 -3.45 25.94 -7.60
N VAL A 270 -4.68 26.38 -7.83
CA VAL A 270 -5.82 26.02 -6.98
C VAL A 270 -6.11 24.52 -7.02
N SER A 271 -6.06 23.89 -8.20
CA SER A 271 -6.22 22.43 -8.33
C SER A 271 -5.14 21.69 -7.54
N ALA A 272 -3.87 22.06 -7.70
CA ALA A 272 -2.76 21.45 -6.99
C ALA A 272 -2.90 21.56 -5.45
N ILE A 273 -3.33 22.73 -4.94
CA ILE A 273 -3.63 22.90 -3.51
C ILE A 273 -4.76 21.97 -3.08
N MET A 274 -5.81 21.83 -3.87
CA MET A 274 -6.97 20.98 -3.55
C MET A 274 -6.60 19.50 -3.55
N THR A 275 -5.69 19.06 -4.39
CA THR A 275 -5.16 17.69 -4.42
C THR A 275 -4.39 17.37 -3.15
N LEU A 276 -3.62 18.31 -2.63
CA LEU A 276 -2.83 18.12 -1.41
C LEU A 276 -3.58 18.39 -0.10
N LYS A 277 -4.84 18.82 -0.14
CA LYS A 277 -5.61 19.27 1.04
C LYS A 277 -5.63 18.29 2.22
N LEU A 278 -5.65 16.98 1.96
CA LEU A 278 -5.70 15.97 3.03
C LEU A 278 -4.43 15.98 3.89
N LEU A 279 -3.31 16.39 3.32
CA LEU A 279 -2.02 16.44 4.02
C LEU A 279 -1.94 17.60 5.03
N THR A 280 -2.88 18.53 5.01
CA THR A 280 -2.99 19.62 6.01
C THR A 280 -3.70 19.19 7.29
N ILE A 281 -4.34 18.01 7.30
CA ILE A 281 -4.94 17.43 8.51
C ILE A 281 -3.79 17.05 9.45
N PRO A 282 -3.74 17.57 10.70
CA PRO A 282 -2.57 17.38 11.58
C PRO A 282 -2.15 15.92 11.76
N ALA A 283 -3.11 15.01 11.93
CA ALA A 283 -2.83 13.59 12.09
C ALA A 283 -2.24 12.96 10.80
N ILE A 284 -2.70 13.38 9.62
CA ILE A 284 -2.15 12.92 8.33
C ILE A 284 -0.78 13.53 8.08
N ASN A 285 -0.58 14.82 8.40
CA ASN A 285 0.72 15.44 8.32
C ASN A 285 1.73 14.68 9.19
N GLN A 286 1.41 14.38 10.45
CA GLN A 286 2.29 13.60 11.32
C GLN A 286 2.65 12.24 10.72
N MET A 287 1.68 11.56 10.11
CA MET A 287 1.85 10.25 9.49
C MET A 287 2.71 10.28 8.21
N THR A 288 2.77 11.44 7.51
CA THR A 288 3.36 11.54 6.16
C THR A 288 4.58 12.46 6.06
N ASN A 289 5.00 13.09 7.17
CA ASN A 289 6.10 14.07 7.16
C ASN A 289 7.50 13.46 7.22
N ALA A 290 7.62 12.18 7.56
CA ALA A 290 8.87 11.43 7.62
C ALA A 290 8.61 9.95 7.32
N SER A 291 9.66 9.14 7.21
CA SER A 291 9.58 7.67 7.15
C SER A 291 10.24 7.06 8.37
N ASP A 292 9.56 6.11 9.03
CA ASP A 292 10.09 5.35 10.17
C ASP A 292 10.77 4.05 9.73
N PHE A 293 10.56 3.64 8.47
CA PHE A 293 11.03 2.37 7.92
C PHE A 293 11.47 2.49 6.47
N ASP A 294 12.35 1.61 6.08
CA ASP A 294 12.80 1.38 4.71
C ASP A 294 12.68 -0.11 4.40
N ILE A 295 11.64 -0.48 3.64
CA ILE A 295 11.33 -1.89 3.35
C ILE A 295 12.40 -2.53 2.48
N GLU A 296 12.95 -1.83 1.48
CA GLU A 296 14.03 -2.35 0.64
C GLU A 296 15.22 -2.76 1.50
N LYS A 297 15.65 -1.85 2.36
CA LYS A 297 16.76 -2.09 3.28
C LYS A 297 16.47 -3.24 4.24
N LEU A 298 15.27 -3.32 4.81
CA LEU A 298 14.88 -4.42 5.69
C LEU A 298 14.96 -5.77 4.98
N ILE A 299 14.49 -5.85 3.73
CA ILE A 299 14.54 -7.07 2.92
C ILE A 299 15.99 -7.42 2.54
N GLU A 300 16.81 -6.43 2.14
CA GLU A 300 18.24 -6.63 1.86
C GLU A 300 19.02 -7.14 3.08
N GLU A 301 18.65 -6.70 4.29
CA GLU A 301 19.17 -7.19 5.56
C GLU A 301 18.67 -8.61 5.93
N GLY A 302 17.83 -9.22 5.09
CA GLY A 302 17.24 -10.54 5.33
C GLY A 302 16.16 -10.55 6.41
N LYS A 303 15.58 -9.40 6.73
CA LYS A 303 14.45 -9.29 7.66
C LYS A 303 13.17 -9.76 7.00
N LYS A 304 12.30 -10.38 7.79
CA LYS A 304 10.93 -10.70 7.39
C LYS A 304 10.03 -9.52 7.73
N VAL A 305 9.25 -9.08 6.76
CA VAL A 305 8.42 -7.88 6.91
C VAL A 305 6.95 -8.21 6.72
N ILE A 306 6.11 -7.68 7.59
CA ILE A 306 4.67 -7.68 7.41
C ILE A 306 4.15 -6.24 7.51
N VAL A 307 3.40 -5.82 6.50
CA VAL A 307 2.84 -4.47 6.42
C VAL A 307 1.33 -4.53 6.50
N TYR A 308 0.76 -3.84 7.47
CA TYR A 308 -0.67 -3.64 7.63
C TYR A 308 -1.05 -2.24 7.14
N LEU A 309 -1.97 -2.16 6.18
CA LEU A 309 -2.59 -0.92 5.74
C LEU A 309 -4.01 -0.86 6.30
N CYS A 310 -4.18 -0.24 7.46
CA CYS A 310 -5.47 -0.14 8.14
C CYS A 310 -6.29 1.04 7.61
N LEU A 311 -7.49 0.75 7.10
CA LEU A 311 -8.38 1.73 6.47
C LEU A 311 -9.76 1.72 7.13
N PRO A 312 -10.41 2.90 7.28
CA PRO A 312 -11.78 2.94 7.80
C PRO A 312 -12.76 2.37 6.77
N ALA A 313 -13.53 1.35 7.17
CA ALA A 313 -14.41 0.59 6.27
C ALA A 313 -15.53 1.43 5.60
N ARG A 314 -15.95 2.53 6.21
CA ARG A 314 -17.06 3.38 5.76
C ARG A 314 -16.63 4.72 5.18
N ASP A 315 -15.47 5.20 5.57
CA ASP A 315 -14.94 6.50 5.13
C ASP A 315 -13.88 6.29 4.05
N LYS A 316 -14.17 6.81 2.86
CA LYS A 316 -13.27 6.72 1.69
C LYS A 316 -12.33 7.91 1.56
N THR A 317 -12.37 8.86 2.50
CA THR A 317 -11.59 10.11 2.44
C THR A 317 -10.10 9.84 2.24
N TYR A 318 -9.55 8.80 2.87
CA TYR A 318 -8.12 8.48 2.81
C TYR A 318 -7.75 7.48 1.72
N PHE A 319 -8.69 7.01 0.91
CA PHE A 319 -8.40 6.04 -0.16
C PHE A 319 -7.37 6.54 -1.18
N PRO A 320 -7.34 7.83 -1.60
CA PRO A 320 -6.27 8.31 -2.46
C PRO A 320 -4.87 8.13 -1.86
N LEU A 321 -4.69 8.47 -0.58
CA LEU A 321 -3.41 8.28 0.12
C LEU A 321 -3.07 6.80 0.31
N ALA A 322 -4.06 5.98 0.63
CA ALA A 322 -3.89 4.53 0.72
C ALA A 322 -3.47 3.91 -0.62
N SER A 323 -4.00 4.42 -1.74
CA SER A 323 -3.59 3.98 -3.08
C SER A 323 -2.14 4.34 -3.39
N LEU A 324 -1.65 5.49 -2.92
CA LEU A 324 -0.22 5.85 -3.01
C LEU A 324 0.65 4.85 -2.24
N VAL A 325 0.25 4.51 -1.00
CA VAL A 325 0.94 3.50 -0.18
C VAL A 325 0.98 2.17 -0.91
N LEU A 326 -0.18 1.69 -1.40
CA LEU A 326 -0.30 0.43 -2.13
C LEU A 326 0.66 0.36 -3.31
N ARG A 327 0.70 1.41 -4.13
CA ARG A 327 1.54 1.45 -5.32
C ARG A 327 3.02 1.48 -4.98
N GLN A 328 3.44 2.38 -4.07
CA GLN A 328 4.84 2.45 -3.66
C GLN A 328 5.35 1.15 -3.01
N LEU A 329 4.45 0.36 -2.39
CA LEU A 329 4.82 -0.93 -1.81
C LEU A 329 4.76 -2.08 -2.82
N SER A 330 3.86 -2.02 -3.82
CA SER A 330 3.80 -3.04 -4.87
C SER A 330 5.00 -2.99 -5.82
N ASP A 331 5.66 -1.85 -5.92
CA ASP A 331 6.88 -1.71 -6.74
C ASP A 331 8.11 -2.32 -6.03
N LEU A 332 7.98 -2.72 -4.75
CA LEU A 332 9.04 -3.35 -3.92
C LEU A 332 8.93 -4.87 -3.83
N ILE A 333 7.84 -5.47 -4.27
CA ILE A 333 7.53 -6.90 -4.24
C ILE A 333 7.60 -7.47 -5.64
#